data_7759acc94c612775308ac143c202bd01
#
_entry.id   7759acc94c612775308ac143c202bd01
#
_cell.length_a   1.000
_cell.length_b   1.000
_cell.length_c   1.000
_cell.angle_alpha   90.00
_cell.angle_beta   90.00
_cell.angle_gamma   90.00
#
_symmetry.space_group_name_H-M   'P 1'
#
loop_
_entity.id
_entity.type
_entity.pdbx_description
1 polymer ?
#
loop_
_entity_poly.entity_id
_entity_poly.type
_entity_poly.pdbx_seq_one_letter_code
_entity_poly.pdbx_strand_id
1 'polypeptide(L)'
;MTPAPFRIDVLGTAHLHAYKALRDEALRCAPEAFTSDHASAVLRPAQSYAERFGAPATGTFFLGAFAADGQLLGSIGCEREARLQQRHCASVVGMMVAPHAQRGGVGRALVQACVQLAEQVAGLEQLVLTVTAANTHVVRLYERAGFRAWGLLPRAVVIQSIGHDKLHMVRWLPASPLFSAA
;
A
#
# COMPACT_ATOMS: atom_id res chain seq x y z
N MET A 1 7.70 19.55 -18.67
CA MET A 1 7.79 18.43 -17.67
C MET A 1 8.09 17.17 -18.44
N THR A 2 9.24 16.56 -18.21
CA THR A 2 9.55 15.22 -18.77
C THR A 2 8.49 14.24 -18.22
N PRO A 3 7.84 13.41 -19.05
CA PRO A 3 6.89 12.42 -18.55
C PRO A 3 7.58 11.51 -17.54
N ALA A 4 6.84 11.09 -16.51
CA ALA A 4 7.39 10.15 -15.54
C ALA A 4 7.88 8.90 -16.27
N PRO A 5 9.04 8.34 -15.91
CA PRO A 5 9.63 7.20 -16.61
C PRO A 5 8.86 5.88 -16.35
N PHE A 6 7.65 5.95 -15.86
CA PHE A 6 6.79 4.81 -15.51
C PHE A 6 5.30 5.19 -15.68
N ARG A 7 4.44 4.19 -15.83
CA ARG A 7 2.98 4.31 -15.81
C ARG A 7 2.39 3.56 -14.61
N ILE A 8 1.20 3.99 -14.16
CA ILE A 8 0.44 3.32 -13.10
C ILE A 8 -0.75 2.61 -13.74
N ASP A 9 -0.88 1.32 -13.46
CA ASP A 9 -1.99 0.49 -13.93
C ASP A 9 -2.56 -0.39 -12.81
N VAL A 10 -3.80 -0.84 -12.97
CA VAL A 10 -4.41 -1.83 -12.07
C VAL A 10 -3.76 -3.20 -12.27
N LEU A 11 -3.35 -3.82 -11.18
CA LEU A 11 -2.83 -5.19 -11.20
C LEU A 11 -3.98 -6.19 -11.38
N GLY A 12 -3.77 -7.14 -12.28
CA GLY A 12 -4.65 -8.28 -12.49
C GLY A 12 -3.87 -9.60 -12.42
N THR A 13 -4.55 -10.71 -12.66
CA THR A 13 -3.99 -12.06 -12.57
C THR A 13 -2.76 -12.28 -13.44
N ALA A 14 -2.64 -11.58 -14.57
CA ALA A 14 -1.45 -11.60 -15.43
C ALA A 14 -0.18 -11.09 -14.72
N HIS A 15 -0.32 -10.29 -13.66
CA HIS A 15 0.79 -9.67 -12.94
C HIS A 15 1.22 -10.43 -11.67
N LEU A 16 0.59 -11.58 -11.35
CA LEU A 16 0.81 -12.32 -10.11
C LEU A 16 2.28 -12.69 -9.88
N HIS A 17 2.99 -13.17 -10.88
CA HIS A 17 4.40 -13.53 -10.77
C HIS A 17 5.29 -12.31 -10.54
N ALA A 18 5.05 -11.21 -11.25
CA ALA A 18 5.80 -9.97 -11.07
C ALA A 18 5.56 -9.36 -9.67
N TYR A 19 4.30 -9.36 -9.22
CA TYR A 19 3.94 -8.93 -7.88
C TYR A 19 4.61 -9.77 -6.79
N LYS A 20 4.57 -11.11 -6.95
CA LYS A 20 5.23 -12.00 -5.99
C LYS A 20 6.73 -11.75 -5.91
N ALA A 21 7.40 -11.62 -7.05
CA ALA A 21 8.85 -11.36 -7.10
C ALA A 21 9.18 -10.03 -6.39
N LEU A 22 8.43 -8.96 -6.68
CA LEU A 22 8.58 -7.66 -6.01
C LEU A 22 8.37 -7.77 -4.50
N ARG A 23 7.34 -8.54 -4.08
CA ARG A 23 7.02 -8.72 -2.66
C ARG A 23 8.10 -9.50 -1.92
N ASP A 24 8.59 -10.59 -2.51
CA ASP A 24 9.65 -11.40 -1.91
C ASP A 24 10.93 -10.57 -1.73
N GLU A 25 11.29 -9.76 -2.73
CA GLU A 25 12.42 -8.83 -2.63
C GLU A 25 12.21 -7.78 -1.54
N ALA A 26 11.03 -7.17 -1.46
CA ALA A 26 10.71 -6.18 -0.45
C ALA A 26 10.79 -6.75 0.98
N LEU A 27 10.25 -7.95 1.21
CA LEU A 27 10.32 -8.65 2.50
C LEU A 27 11.76 -9.00 2.90
N ARG A 28 12.61 -9.32 1.93
CA ARG A 28 14.03 -9.58 2.17
C ARG A 28 14.81 -8.32 2.51
N CYS A 29 14.53 -7.20 1.82
CA CYS A 29 15.30 -5.97 1.94
C CYS A 29 14.88 -5.07 3.11
N ALA A 30 13.60 -5.12 3.52
CA ALA A 30 13.03 -4.28 4.57
C ALA A 30 12.01 -5.06 5.42
N PRO A 31 12.43 -6.14 6.11
CA PRO A 31 11.52 -7.01 6.84
C PRO A 31 10.70 -6.27 7.90
N GLU A 32 11.25 -5.23 8.53
CA GLU A 32 10.58 -4.40 9.53
C GLU A 32 9.39 -3.60 8.96
N ALA A 33 9.32 -3.42 7.65
CA ALA A 33 8.20 -2.73 7.02
C ALA A 33 6.91 -3.59 6.97
N PHE A 34 7.05 -4.90 7.12
CA PHE A 34 5.96 -5.87 6.91
C PHE A 34 5.63 -6.64 8.18
N THR A 35 4.41 -7.20 8.23
CA THR A 35 3.98 -8.16 9.24
C THR A 35 4.20 -9.60 8.81
N SER A 36 4.39 -9.85 7.51
CA SER A 36 4.75 -11.16 6.96
C SER A 36 6.26 -11.31 6.94
N ASP A 37 6.76 -12.52 7.20
CA ASP A 37 8.18 -12.84 7.06
C ASP A 37 8.51 -13.35 5.64
N HIS A 38 9.77 -13.16 5.24
CA HIS A 38 10.27 -13.56 3.93
C HIS A 38 10.26 -15.09 3.74
N ALA A 39 10.66 -15.88 4.76
CA ALA A 39 10.78 -17.33 4.64
C ALA A 39 9.42 -17.98 4.33
N SER A 40 8.35 -17.57 5.02
CA SER A 40 6.99 -18.05 4.75
C SER A 40 6.46 -17.53 3.41
N ALA A 41 6.77 -16.27 3.05
CA ALA A 41 6.27 -15.67 1.82
C ALA A 41 6.82 -16.33 0.55
N VAL A 42 8.10 -16.69 0.53
CA VAL A 42 8.75 -17.37 -0.61
C VAL A 42 8.05 -18.68 -0.94
N LEU A 43 7.59 -19.41 0.06
CA LEU A 43 6.90 -20.70 -0.12
C LEU A 43 5.49 -20.58 -0.68
N ARG A 44 4.88 -19.38 -0.65
CA ARG A 44 3.55 -19.17 -1.19
C ARG A 44 3.56 -19.11 -2.71
N PRO A 45 2.67 -19.82 -3.41
CA PRO A 45 2.55 -19.68 -4.86
C PRO A 45 2.00 -18.30 -5.24
N ALA A 46 2.38 -17.78 -6.40
CA ALA A 46 1.91 -16.49 -6.89
C ALA A 46 0.38 -16.40 -6.94
N GLN A 47 -0.30 -17.50 -7.25
CA GLN A 47 -1.77 -17.61 -7.33
C GLN A 47 -2.48 -17.29 -6.00
N SER A 48 -1.81 -17.45 -4.86
CA SER A 48 -2.38 -17.12 -3.54
C SER A 48 -2.69 -15.63 -3.35
N TYR A 49 -2.20 -14.78 -4.24
CA TYR A 49 -2.47 -13.34 -4.24
C TYR A 49 -3.62 -12.93 -5.17
N ALA A 50 -4.18 -13.86 -5.96
CA ALA A 50 -5.18 -13.54 -6.98
C ALA A 50 -6.44 -12.88 -6.42
N GLU A 51 -6.94 -13.35 -5.29
CA GLU A 51 -8.15 -12.83 -4.65
C GLU A 51 -8.01 -11.37 -4.16
N ARG A 52 -6.78 -10.88 -3.99
CA ARG A 52 -6.51 -9.50 -3.59
C ARG A 52 -6.60 -8.52 -4.77
N PHE A 53 -6.50 -9.03 -6.00
CA PHE A 53 -6.52 -8.22 -7.22
C PHE A 53 -7.97 -8.04 -7.72
N GLY A 54 -8.73 -7.24 -6.97
CA GLY A 54 -10.10 -6.89 -7.30
C GLY A 54 -10.20 -5.76 -8.35
N ALA A 55 -11.33 -5.07 -8.35
CA ALA A 55 -11.60 -3.95 -9.25
C ALA A 55 -11.76 -2.64 -8.47
N PRO A 56 -11.27 -1.50 -8.98
CA PRO A 56 -11.36 -0.21 -8.27
C PRO A 56 -12.76 0.15 -7.78
N ALA A 57 -13.80 -0.13 -8.58
CA ALA A 57 -15.19 0.17 -8.22
C ALA A 57 -15.68 -0.55 -6.94
N THR A 58 -15.05 -1.66 -6.55
CA THR A 58 -15.40 -2.39 -5.31
C THR A 58 -14.76 -1.80 -4.06
N GLY A 59 -13.71 -0.99 -4.23
CA GLY A 59 -12.83 -0.51 -3.16
C GLY A 59 -11.74 -1.51 -2.76
N THR A 60 -11.66 -2.66 -3.44
CA THR A 60 -10.56 -3.62 -3.29
C THR A 60 -9.84 -3.74 -4.62
N PHE A 61 -8.60 -3.24 -4.67
CA PHE A 61 -7.78 -3.22 -5.87
C PHE A 61 -6.29 -3.10 -5.53
N PHE A 62 -5.44 -3.47 -6.47
CA PHE A 62 -4.01 -3.23 -6.40
C PHE A 62 -3.53 -2.48 -7.62
N LEU A 63 -2.60 -1.54 -7.43
CA LEU A 63 -1.94 -0.78 -8.48
C LEU A 63 -0.48 -1.19 -8.58
N GLY A 64 0.03 -1.18 -9.80
CA GLY A 64 1.44 -1.37 -10.12
C GLY A 64 2.01 -0.15 -10.85
N ALA A 65 3.25 0.20 -10.53
CA ALA A 65 4.04 1.13 -11.32
C ALA A 65 4.92 0.33 -12.28
N PHE A 66 4.81 0.58 -13.59
CA PHE A 66 5.52 -0.16 -14.62
C PHE A 66 6.50 0.73 -15.37
N ALA A 67 7.72 0.27 -15.54
CA ALA A 67 8.70 0.88 -16.43
C ALA A 67 8.27 0.75 -17.91
N ALA A 68 8.96 1.43 -18.80
CA ALA A 68 8.68 1.40 -20.23
C ALA A 68 8.82 -0.01 -20.84
N ASP A 69 9.70 -0.83 -20.30
CA ASP A 69 9.92 -2.24 -20.71
C ASP A 69 8.92 -3.22 -20.07
N GLY A 70 7.97 -2.73 -19.26
CA GLY A 70 6.96 -3.54 -18.58
C GLY A 70 7.38 -4.10 -17.23
N GLN A 71 8.59 -3.82 -16.74
CA GLN A 71 9.01 -4.24 -15.40
C GLN A 71 8.14 -3.59 -14.33
N LEU A 72 7.69 -4.37 -13.34
CA LEU A 72 6.97 -3.87 -12.16
C LEU A 72 7.95 -3.24 -11.17
N LEU A 73 7.89 -1.92 -10.99
CA LEU A 73 8.77 -1.13 -10.15
C LEU A 73 8.25 -0.94 -8.71
N GLY A 74 6.95 -1.09 -8.52
CA GLY A 74 6.33 -0.91 -7.22
C GLY A 74 4.85 -1.27 -7.26
N SER A 75 4.24 -1.42 -6.09
CA SER A 75 2.81 -1.68 -5.93
C SER A 75 2.25 -0.99 -4.70
N ILE A 76 0.92 -0.83 -4.70
CA ILE A 76 0.10 -0.42 -3.56
C ILE A 76 -1.27 -1.07 -3.70
N GLY A 77 -1.90 -1.45 -2.59
CA GLY A 77 -3.24 -2.00 -2.56
C GLY A 77 -4.18 -1.17 -1.71
N CYS A 78 -5.46 -1.20 -2.05
CA CYS A 78 -6.59 -0.76 -1.25
C CYS A 78 -7.46 -1.98 -1.01
N GLU A 79 -7.75 -2.31 0.23
CA GLU A 79 -8.60 -3.45 0.62
C GLU A 79 -9.76 -2.92 1.46
N ARG A 80 -10.96 -2.87 0.86
CA ARG A 80 -12.17 -2.45 1.55
C ARG A 80 -12.59 -3.50 2.57
N GLU A 81 -13.02 -3.06 3.75
CA GLU A 81 -13.54 -3.96 4.77
C GLU A 81 -14.81 -4.69 4.29
N ALA A 82 -14.82 -6.01 4.48
CA ALA A 82 -15.92 -6.85 4.00
C ALA A 82 -17.16 -6.79 4.92
N ARG A 83 -16.96 -6.53 6.21
CA ARG A 83 -18.05 -6.47 7.20
C ARG A 83 -18.93 -5.26 6.97
N LEU A 84 -20.24 -5.43 6.91
CA LEU A 84 -21.21 -4.40 6.56
C LEU A 84 -21.02 -3.09 7.34
N GLN A 85 -20.83 -3.19 8.66
CA GLN A 85 -20.64 -2.03 9.54
C GLN A 85 -19.29 -1.32 9.39
N GLN A 86 -18.34 -1.91 8.67
CA GLN A 86 -17.00 -1.37 8.43
C GLN A 86 -16.74 -1.05 6.94
N ARG A 87 -17.72 -1.25 6.06
CA ARG A 87 -17.56 -1.06 4.61
C ARG A 87 -17.29 0.38 4.18
N HIS A 88 -17.41 1.34 5.08
CA HIS A 88 -16.98 2.72 4.87
C HIS A 88 -15.45 2.90 5.01
N CYS A 89 -14.74 1.85 5.46
CA CYS A 89 -13.29 1.86 5.66
C CYS A 89 -12.59 0.96 4.63
N ALA A 90 -11.36 1.34 4.25
CA ALA A 90 -10.43 0.47 3.53
C ALA A 90 -9.01 0.61 4.08
N SER A 91 -8.27 -0.49 4.03
CA SER A 91 -6.86 -0.54 4.41
C SER A 91 -5.96 -0.32 3.20
N VAL A 92 -5.01 0.61 3.31
CA VAL A 92 -3.92 0.75 2.34
C VAL A 92 -2.82 -0.24 2.72
N VAL A 93 -2.51 -1.15 1.81
CA VAL A 93 -1.64 -2.30 2.05
C VAL A 93 -0.66 -2.51 0.89
N GLY A 94 0.33 -3.38 1.10
CA GLY A 94 1.21 -3.85 0.02
C GLY A 94 1.98 -2.75 -0.70
N MET A 95 2.27 -1.65 0.00
CA MET A 95 3.10 -0.57 -0.54
C MET A 95 4.56 -1.02 -0.58
N MET A 96 5.08 -1.14 -1.78
CA MET A 96 6.44 -1.60 -2.06
C MET A 96 7.00 -0.83 -3.25
N VAL A 97 8.30 -0.55 -3.23
CA VAL A 97 9.04 0.00 -4.37
C VAL A 97 10.36 -0.74 -4.46
N ALA A 98 10.66 -1.30 -5.64
CA ALA A 98 11.89 -1.99 -5.90
C ALA A 98 13.10 -1.10 -5.54
N PRO A 99 14.18 -1.64 -4.92
CA PRO A 99 15.30 -0.84 -4.45
C PRO A 99 15.89 0.11 -5.50
N HIS A 100 16.03 -0.36 -6.74
CA HIS A 100 16.57 0.43 -7.86
C HIS A 100 15.64 1.53 -8.36
N ALA A 101 14.33 1.47 -8.05
CA ALA A 101 13.31 2.45 -8.45
C ALA A 101 12.94 3.43 -7.32
N GLN A 102 13.55 3.28 -6.14
CA GLN A 102 13.35 4.20 -5.03
C GLN A 102 13.89 5.60 -5.37
N ARG A 103 13.32 6.63 -4.71
CA ARG A 103 13.65 8.04 -4.92
C ARG A 103 13.33 8.60 -6.32
N GLY A 104 12.80 7.76 -7.23
CA GLY A 104 12.30 8.15 -8.56
C GLY A 104 10.85 8.63 -8.59
N GLY A 105 10.21 8.88 -7.45
CA GLY A 105 8.82 9.36 -7.38
C GLY A 105 7.75 8.26 -7.48
N VAL A 106 8.14 7.00 -7.71
CA VAL A 106 7.23 5.84 -7.84
C VAL A 106 6.27 5.72 -6.66
N GLY A 107 6.80 5.75 -5.43
CA GLY A 107 5.99 5.65 -4.22
C GLY A 107 4.96 6.76 -4.09
N ARG A 108 5.36 8.00 -4.40
CA ARG A 108 4.44 9.14 -4.40
C ARG A 108 3.30 8.97 -5.42
N ALA A 109 3.63 8.58 -6.64
CA ALA A 109 2.64 8.36 -7.69
C ALA A 109 1.66 7.24 -7.33
N LEU A 110 2.15 6.13 -6.77
CA LEU A 110 1.31 5.02 -6.30
C LEU A 110 0.34 5.46 -5.21
N VAL A 111 0.80 6.17 -4.18
CA VAL A 111 -0.08 6.65 -3.10
C VAL A 111 -1.13 7.62 -3.64
N GLN A 112 -0.73 8.57 -4.50
CA GLN A 112 -1.66 9.52 -5.12
C GLN A 112 -2.73 8.82 -5.96
N ALA A 113 -2.33 7.87 -6.82
CA ALA A 113 -3.27 7.11 -7.65
C ALA A 113 -4.23 6.25 -6.79
N CYS A 114 -3.72 5.60 -5.74
CA CYS A 114 -4.52 4.82 -4.81
C CYS A 114 -5.60 5.68 -4.13
N VAL A 115 -5.22 6.85 -3.62
CA VAL A 115 -6.14 7.80 -2.99
C VAL A 115 -7.19 8.29 -3.98
N GLN A 116 -6.78 8.71 -5.19
CA GLN A 116 -7.70 9.19 -6.23
C GLN A 116 -8.75 8.15 -6.63
N LEU A 117 -8.35 6.89 -6.77
CA LEU A 117 -9.31 5.81 -7.06
C LEU A 117 -10.22 5.53 -5.87
N ALA A 118 -9.69 5.53 -4.65
CA ALA A 118 -10.48 5.32 -3.45
C ALA A 118 -11.55 6.42 -3.24
N GLU A 119 -11.25 7.68 -3.58
CA GLU A 119 -12.20 8.80 -3.53
C GLU A 119 -13.41 8.62 -4.46
N GLN A 120 -13.29 7.79 -5.49
CA GLN A 120 -14.37 7.48 -6.44
C GLN A 120 -15.25 6.31 -6.00
N VAL A 121 -14.87 5.60 -4.92
CA VAL A 121 -15.61 4.43 -4.45
C VAL A 121 -16.83 4.86 -3.63
N ALA A 122 -18.01 4.51 -4.09
CA ALA A 122 -19.25 4.86 -3.39
C ALA A 122 -19.30 4.31 -1.96
N GLY A 123 -19.56 5.19 -1.00
CA GLY A 123 -19.68 4.86 0.43
C GLY A 123 -18.35 4.48 1.11
N LEU A 124 -17.22 4.77 0.50
CA LEU A 124 -15.92 4.70 1.17
C LEU A 124 -15.61 6.07 1.78
N GLU A 125 -15.41 6.12 3.09
CA GLU A 125 -15.27 7.36 3.86
C GLU A 125 -13.86 7.59 4.39
N GLN A 126 -13.08 6.49 4.59
CA GLN A 126 -11.74 6.61 5.15
C GLN A 126 -10.80 5.51 4.67
N LEU A 127 -9.54 5.88 4.57
CA LEU A 127 -8.41 4.98 4.37
C LEU A 127 -7.59 4.90 5.66
N VAL A 128 -7.21 3.70 6.05
CA VAL A 128 -6.30 3.46 7.18
C VAL A 128 -5.05 2.73 6.71
N LEU A 129 -3.95 2.94 7.41
CA LEU A 129 -2.71 2.21 7.18
C LEU A 129 -1.88 2.11 8.45
N THR A 130 -0.91 1.20 8.41
CA THR A 130 0.15 1.14 9.41
C THR A 130 1.51 1.24 8.72
N VAL A 131 2.42 1.98 9.32
CA VAL A 131 3.79 2.16 8.82
C VAL A 131 4.79 2.02 9.97
N THR A 132 5.99 1.53 9.70
CA THR A 132 7.06 1.47 10.71
C THR A 132 7.41 2.89 11.14
N ALA A 133 7.26 3.20 12.43
CA ALA A 133 7.39 4.56 12.97
C ALA A 133 8.78 5.17 12.71
N ALA A 134 9.83 4.35 12.75
CA ALA A 134 11.20 4.78 12.46
C ALA A 134 11.44 5.12 10.97
N ASN A 135 10.56 4.68 10.04
CA ASN A 135 10.67 5.00 8.62
C ASN A 135 10.08 6.39 8.32
N THR A 136 10.74 7.43 8.83
CA THR A 136 10.27 8.82 8.75
C THR A 136 10.06 9.30 7.30
N HIS A 137 10.81 8.74 6.34
CA HIS A 137 10.63 9.09 4.93
C HIS A 137 9.26 8.63 4.41
N VAL A 138 8.85 7.41 4.73
CA VAL A 138 7.56 6.85 4.32
C VAL A 138 6.42 7.48 5.13
N VAL A 139 6.63 7.78 6.42
CA VAL A 139 5.66 8.54 7.22
C VAL A 139 5.36 9.88 6.55
N ARG A 140 6.40 10.65 6.21
CA ARG A 140 6.22 11.95 5.50
C ARG A 140 5.57 11.80 4.13
N LEU A 141 5.78 10.68 3.43
CA LEU A 141 5.10 10.39 2.17
C LEU A 141 3.59 10.33 2.36
N TYR A 142 3.13 9.59 3.39
CA TYR A 142 1.71 9.48 3.72
C TYR A 142 1.13 10.79 4.27
N GLU A 143 1.85 11.51 5.12
CA GLU A 143 1.43 12.84 5.60
C GLU A 143 1.17 13.82 4.44
N ARG A 144 2.08 13.86 3.43
CA ARG A 144 1.89 14.67 2.23
C ARG A 144 0.72 14.21 1.35
N ALA A 145 0.29 12.97 1.50
CA ALA A 145 -0.91 12.44 0.87
C ALA A 145 -2.18 12.65 1.74
N GLY A 146 -2.07 13.41 2.84
CA GLY A 146 -3.19 13.78 3.71
C GLY A 146 -3.54 12.76 4.78
N PHE A 147 -2.69 11.76 5.02
CA PHE A 147 -2.85 10.87 6.17
C PHE A 147 -2.37 11.54 7.45
N ARG A 148 -3.07 11.28 8.55
CA ARG A 148 -2.73 11.77 9.88
C ARG A 148 -2.51 10.62 10.84
N ALA A 149 -1.49 10.71 11.69
CA ALA A 149 -1.25 9.73 12.75
C ALA A 149 -2.34 9.84 13.82
N TRP A 150 -2.83 8.70 14.30
CA TRP A 150 -3.82 8.63 15.38
C TRP A 150 -3.42 7.66 16.50
N GLY A 151 -2.43 6.80 16.28
CA GLY A 151 -1.98 5.86 17.30
C GLY A 151 -0.61 5.28 17.00
N LEU A 152 0.10 4.88 18.05
CA LEU A 152 1.37 4.18 18.00
C LEU A 152 1.24 2.85 18.74
N LEU A 153 1.60 1.76 18.09
CA LEU A 153 1.70 0.43 18.72
C LEU A 153 3.18 0.09 18.92
N PRO A 154 3.68 0.14 20.17
CA PRO A 154 5.04 -0.25 20.46
C PRO A 154 5.27 -1.74 20.21
N ARG A 155 6.46 -2.09 19.71
CA ARG A 155 6.87 -3.48 19.45
C ARG A 155 5.85 -4.28 18.62
N ALA A 156 5.19 -3.64 17.66
CA ALA A 156 4.18 -4.27 16.81
C ALA A 156 4.76 -5.37 15.90
N VAL A 157 6.04 -5.29 15.56
CA VAL A 157 6.81 -6.31 14.85
C VAL A 157 8.10 -6.57 15.61
N VAL A 158 8.48 -7.84 15.75
CA VAL A 158 9.74 -8.23 16.40
C VAL A 158 10.57 -9.06 15.42
N ILE A 159 11.79 -8.62 15.16
CA ILE A 159 12.76 -9.30 14.29
C ILE A 159 14.06 -9.49 15.06
N GLN A 160 14.51 -10.73 15.20
CA GLN A 160 15.73 -11.05 15.95
C GLN A 160 15.78 -10.35 17.33
N SER A 161 14.66 -10.40 18.07
CA SER A 161 14.46 -9.76 19.38
C SER A 161 14.39 -8.22 19.37
N ILE A 162 14.59 -7.56 18.23
CA ILE A 162 14.44 -6.10 18.09
C ILE A 162 12.97 -5.79 17.80
N GLY A 163 12.36 -4.93 18.65
CA GLY A 163 11.00 -4.46 18.46
C GLY A 163 10.94 -3.26 17.51
N HIS A 164 9.97 -3.28 16.61
CA HIS A 164 9.67 -2.18 15.68
C HIS A 164 8.27 -1.68 15.96
N ASP A 165 8.14 -0.39 16.21
CA ASP A 165 6.86 0.26 16.47
C ASP A 165 6.12 0.53 15.15
N LYS A 166 4.79 0.43 15.18
CA LYS A 166 3.92 0.79 14.05
C LYS A 166 3.11 2.03 14.37
N LEU A 167 3.21 3.02 13.49
CA LEU A 167 2.37 4.20 13.49
C LEU A 167 1.10 3.89 12.69
N HIS A 168 -0.06 4.12 13.31
CA HIS A 168 -1.36 4.00 12.67
C HIS A 168 -1.77 5.36 12.12
N MET A 169 -2.16 5.38 10.84
CA MET A 169 -2.55 6.62 10.17
C MET A 169 -3.92 6.46 9.52
N VAL A 170 -4.65 7.57 9.41
CA VAL A 170 -5.97 7.65 8.76
C VAL A 170 -6.01 8.85 7.81
N ARG A 171 -6.72 8.69 6.70
CA ARG A 171 -7.14 9.76 5.81
C ARG A 171 -8.64 9.70 5.62
N TRP A 172 -9.35 10.79 5.89
CA TRP A 172 -10.77 10.92 5.55
C TRP A 172 -10.91 11.26 4.06
N LEU A 173 -11.90 10.64 3.42
CA LEU A 173 -12.24 10.87 2.03
C LEU A 173 -13.41 11.86 1.91
N PRO A 174 -13.65 12.48 0.74
CA PRO A 174 -14.72 13.46 0.56
C PRO A 174 -16.13 12.99 0.96
N ALA A 175 -16.40 11.67 0.90
CA ALA A 175 -17.67 11.08 1.34
C ALA A 175 -17.82 11.00 2.87
N SER A 176 -16.74 11.24 3.64
CA SER A 176 -16.77 11.18 5.09
C SER A 176 -17.45 12.40 5.72
N PRO A 177 -18.33 12.20 6.72
CA PRO A 177 -18.83 13.30 7.54
C PRO A 177 -17.72 14.08 8.26
N LEU A 178 -16.56 13.46 8.47
CA LEU A 178 -15.41 14.05 9.16
C LEU A 178 -14.43 14.76 8.21
N PHE A 179 -14.67 14.71 6.89
CA PHE A 179 -13.77 15.30 5.91
C PHE A 179 -13.55 16.81 6.09
N SER A 180 -14.63 17.54 6.39
CA SER A 180 -14.59 19.00 6.61
C SER A 180 -13.98 19.41 7.94
N ALA A 181 -13.87 18.49 8.91
CA ALA A 181 -13.30 18.74 10.24
C ALA A 181 -11.79 18.48 10.31
N ALA A 182 -11.20 18.02 9.24
CA ALA A 182 -9.79 17.62 9.13
C ALA A 182 -8.97 18.64 8.36
#